data_e8747acd1e40c31996c1dc090a4c8314
#
_entry.id   e8747acd1e40c31996c1dc090a4c8314
#
_cell.length_a   1.000
_cell.length_b   1.000
_cell.length_c   1.000
_cell.angle_alpha   90.00
_cell.angle_beta   90.00
_cell.angle_gamma   90.00
#
_symmetry.space_group_name_H-M   'P 1'
#
loop_
_entity.id
_entity.type
_entity.pdbx_description
1 polymer ?
#
loop_
_entity_poly.entity_id
_entity_poly.type
_entity_poly.pdbx_seq_one_letter_code
_entity_poly.pdbx_strand_id
1 'polypeptide(L)'
;MLIHRIAAQLYTAEALQTVEAGLDAGEDVTLAVSQSGRTLMAAAQFARRPRPTVYIVSGEDAADRAARSLAAYVGLAHVCRFPERKDYPWREQAPDDAVVAQRCEALGRIVRGDNCIMVASARALLRCVPPVESRYWESTTFAVGEEIPFDEVPQRLVGMGYTNAGAADAPGLFRVHGDTVEVFPAQEKAPVRIEFFGDEIDRIRRMVSSTGQTIGNEDSIEIFPCRELALTDEAVHNMHVALYRASQDDSKLAALLEMVDARIVTPELDRFLPVMYGQTVSPLAHVSGKALVVLSEPRSLFDDCLRAYEDIEARAGEAGVDRLDGLYVRAQQLDFGAQQRLNYVSLIRAGGAVTAELKIEQPAIAGSDNRFMTVSYTHLTLPTID
;
A
#
# COMPACT_ATOMS: atom_id res chain seq x y z
N MET A 1 -16.73 18.41 10.26
CA MET A 1 -15.30 18.31 10.58
C MET A 1 -14.56 19.55 10.10
N LEU A 2 -13.41 19.87 10.71
CA LEU A 2 -12.65 21.10 10.36
C LEU A 2 -12.25 21.14 8.88
N ILE A 3 -11.82 20.01 8.31
CA ILE A 3 -11.36 19.94 6.89
C ILE A 3 -12.45 20.35 5.90
N HIS A 4 -13.73 20.01 6.13
CA HIS A 4 -14.82 20.42 5.23
C HIS A 4 -15.03 21.95 5.23
N ARG A 5 -14.85 22.60 6.38
CA ARG A 5 -14.94 24.06 6.47
C ARG A 5 -13.76 24.73 5.77
N ILE A 6 -12.55 24.19 5.97
CA ILE A 6 -11.33 24.65 5.28
C ILE A 6 -11.50 24.45 3.77
N ALA A 7 -11.94 23.29 3.31
CA ALA A 7 -12.16 23.01 1.90
C ALA A 7 -13.18 23.99 1.29
N ALA A 8 -14.31 24.21 1.96
CA ALA A 8 -15.32 25.16 1.49
C ALA A 8 -14.74 26.59 1.31
N GLN A 9 -13.89 27.03 2.23
CA GLN A 9 -13.25 28.34 2.15
C GLN A 9 -12.15 28.37 1.07
N LEU A 10 -11.31 27.35 0.97
CA LEU A 10 -10.25 27.29 -0.05
C LEU A 10 -10.83 27.32 -1.47
N TYR A 11 -11.91 26.59 -1.71
CA TYR A 11 -12.54 26.51 -3.03
C TYR A 11 -13.37 27.76 -3.42
N THR A 12 -13.31 28.83 -2.63
CA THR A 12 -13.71 30.15 -3.10
C THR A 12 -12.65 30.82 -3.99
N ALA A 13 -11.40 30.32 -3.95
CA ALA A 13 -10.33 30.82 -4.79
C ALA A 13 -10.51 30.37 -6.26
N GLU A 14 -10.37 31.31 -7.21
CA GLU A 14 -10.52 31.08 -8.64
C GLU A 14 -9.61 29.92 -9.15
N ALA A 15 -8.37 29.86 -8.65
CA ALA A 15 -7.44 28.79 -8.98
C ALA A 15 -8.00 27.40 -8.68
N LEU A 16 -8.69 27.21 -7.54
CA LEU A 16 -9.27 25.92 -7.16
C LEU A 16 -10.59 25.65 -7.87
N GLN A 17 -11.34 26.67 -8.26
CA GLN A 17 -12.50 26.51 -9.15
C GLN A 17 -12.06 26.04 -10.54
N THR A 18 -10.94 26.55 -11.06
CA THR A 18 -10.33 26.08 -12.31
C THR A 18 -9.90 24.63 -12.21
N VAL A 19 -9.26 24.24 -11.11
CA VAL A 19 -8.90 22.82 -10.82
C VAL A 19 -10.16 21.93 -10.83
N GLU A 20 -11.21 22.35 -10.14
CA GLU A 20 -12.45 21.60 -10.07
C GLU A 20 -13.12 21.44 -11.43
N ALA A 21 -13.18 22.52 -12.22
CA ALA A 21 -13.74 22.48 -13.56
C ALA A 21 -12.96 21.55 -14.50
N GLY A 22 -11.62 21.57 -14.45
CA GLY A 22 -10.79 20.64 -15.24
C GLY A 22 -10.96 19.19 -14.81
N LEU A 23 -11.03 18.93 -13.50
CA LEU A 23 -11.31 17.59 -12.99
C LEU A 23 -12.73 17.11 -13.36
N ASP A 24 -13.71 17.99 -13.45
CA ASP A 24 -15.08 17.67 -13.90
C ASP A 24 -15.14 17.35 -15.39
N ALA A 25 -14.31 18.03 -16.17
CA ALA A 25 -14.16 17.77 -17.61
C ALA A 25 -13.38 16.48 -17.91
N GLY A 26 -12.85 15.80 -16.89
CA GLY A 26 -12.02 14.59 -17.06
C GLY A 26 -10.60 14.89 -17.51
N GLU A 27 -10.15 16.16 -17.39
CA GLU A 27 -8.84 16.59 -17.84
C GLU A 27 -7.78 16.38 -16.76
N ASP A 28 -6.51 16.25 -17.21
CA ASP A 28 -5.37 16.33 -16.32
C ASP A 28 -5.14 17.78 -15.89
N VAL A 29 -4.97 18.00 -14.60
CA VAL A 29 -4.84 19.34 -14.03
C VAL A 29 -3.48 19.53 -13.38
N THR A 30 -2.88 20.69 -13.54
CA THR A 30 -1.67 21.10 -12.83
C THR A 30 -1.95 22.30 -11.95
N LEU A 31 -1.64 22.15 -10.64
CA LEU A 31 -1.76 23.21 -9.64
C LEU A 31 -0.38 23.56 -9.09
N ALA A 32 0.05 24.80 -9.28
CA ALA A 32 1.22 25.33 -8.59
C ALA A 32 0.85 25.64 -7.13
N VAL A 33 1.52 24.97 -6.20
CA VAL A 33 1.30 25.12 -4.77
C VAL A 33 2.58 24.81 -4.01
N SER A 34 2.84 25.54 -2.93
CA SER A 34 4.00 25.30 -2.07
C SER A 34 3.99 23.86 -1.50
N GLN A 35 5.17 23.30 -1.28
CA GLN A 35 5.30 21.93 -0.78
C GLN A 35 4.51 21.69 0.51
N SER A 36 4.49 22.66 1.42
CA SER A 36 3.75 22.60 2.68
C SER A 36 2.22 22.58 2.50
N GLY A 37 1.70 23.13 1.40
CA GLY A 37 0.27 23.18 1.12
C GLY A 37 -0.30 21.92 0.44
N ARG A 38 0.53 21.07 -0.15
CA ARG A 38 0.08 19.95 -1.01
C ARG A 38 -0.81 18.94 -0.31
N THR A 39 -0.43 18.52 0.89
CA THR A 39 -1.25 17.57 1.66
C THR A 39 -2.58 18.19 2.09
N LEU A 40 -2.59 19.47 2.41
CA LEU A 40 -3.83 20.19 2.70
C LEU A 40 -4.74 20.26 1.47
N MET A 41 -4.17 20.54 0.29
CA MET A 41 -4.93 20.57 -0.97
C MET A 41 -5.50 19.20 -1.33
N ALA A 42 -4.70 18.14 -1.19
CA ALA A 42 -5.16 16.77 -1.42
C ALA A 42 -6.28 16.38 -0.43
N ALA A 43 -6.15 16.73 0.84
CA ALA A 43 -7.19 16.50 1.84
C ALA A 43 -8.46 17.31 1.56
N ALA A 44 -8.34 18.56 1.13
CA ALA A 44 -9.47 19.41 0.77
C ALA A 44 -10.21 18.87 -0.47
N GLN A 45 -9.46 18.43 -1.49
CA GLN A 45 -10.02 17.78 -2.68
C GLN A 45 -10.77 16.50 -2.31
N PHE A 46 -10.17 15.64 -1.50
CA PHE A 46 -10.80 14.41 -1.02
C PHE A 46 -12.05 14.70 -0.18
N ALA A 47 -12.02 15.69 0.72
CA ALA A 47 -13.17 16.04 1.54
C ALA A 47 -14.36 16.56 0.71
N ARG A 48 -14.10 17.23 -0.43
CA ARG A 48 -15.16 17.68 -1.35
C ARG A 48 -15.74 16.54 -2.19
N ARG A 49 -14.86 15.66 -2.68
CA ARG A 49 -15.20 14.55 -3.57
C ARG A 49 -14.49 13.29 -3.12
N PRO A 50 -15.05 12.62 -2.12
CA PRO A 50 -14.49 11.34 -1.67
C PRO A 50 -14.50 10.34 -2.83
N ARG A 51 -13.31 9.88 -3.23
CA ARG A 51 -13.09 8.84 -4.25
C ARG A 51 -11.76 8.15 -4.02
N PRO A 52 -11.55 6.96 -4.56
CA PRO A 52 -10.22 6.35 -4.55
C PRO A 52 -9.18 7.34 -5.06
N THR A 53 -8.14 7.58 -4.28
CA THR A 53 -7.10 8.56 -4.60
C THR A 53 -5.73 7.94 -4.35
N VAL A 54 -4.82 8.04 -5.31
CA VAL A 54 -3.43 7.62 -5.16
C VAL A 54 -2.53 8.85 -5.10
N TYR A 55 -1.92 9.08 -3.95
CA TYR A 55 -1.02 10.23 -3.72
C TYR A 55 0.44 9.78 -3.76
N ILE A 56 1.17 10.20 -4.80
CA ILE A 56 2.52 9.76 -5.10
C ILE A 56 3.51 10.88 -4.79
N VAL A 57 4.54 10.54 -4.00
CA VAL A 57 5.62 11.46 -3.58
C VAL A 57 7.00 10.82 -3.82
N SER A 58 8.06 11.61 -3.74
CA SER A 58 9.42 11.12 -3.84
C SER A 58 9.88 10.53 -2.50
N GLY A 59 10.23 9.26 -2.44
CA GLY A 59 10.82 8.59 -1.30
C GLY A 59 9.89 8.30 -0.11
N GLU A 60 10.28 7.34 0.70
CA GLU A 60 9.48 6.78 1.79
C GLU A 60 9.23 7.78 2.94
N ASP A 61 10.26 8.56 3.34
CA ASP A 61 10.09 9.56 4.40
C ASP A 61 9.06 10.63 4.04
N ALA A 62 9.01 11.02 2.76
CA ALA A 62 8.00 11.97 2.28
C ALA A 62 6.61 11.33 2.28
N ALA A 63 6.51 10.06 1.92
CA ALA A 63 5.27 9.32 1.93
C ALA A 63 4.72 9.13 3.36
N ASP A 64 5.58 8.85 4.32
CA ASP A 64 5.20 8.73 5.73
C ASP A 64 4.72 10.07 6.32
N ARG A 65 5.43 11.16 6.01
CA ARG A 65 4.97 12.51 6.42
C ARG A 65 3.63 12.87 5.79
N ALA A 66 3.48 12.60 4.49
CA ALA A 66 2.24 12.87 3.77
C ALA A 66 1.07 12.06 4.34
N ALA A 67 1.25 10.76 4.60
CA ALA A 67 0.21 9.90 5.17
C ALA A 67 -0.23 10.38 6.55
N ARG A 68 0.72 10.72 7.45
CA ARG A 68 0.39 11.29 8.76
C ARG A 68 -0.37 12.62 8.65
N SER A 69 0.06 13.50 7.76
CA SER A 69 -0.61 14.80 7.55
C SER A 69 -2.01 14.63 6.98
N LEU A 70 -2.18 13.76 5.99
CA LEU A 70 -3.49 13.45 5.41
C LEU A 70 -4.42 12.83 6.45
N ALA A 71 -3.93 11.86 7.24
CA ALA A 71 -4.71 11.22 8.31
C ALA A 71 -5.17 12.23 9.38
N ALA A 72 -4.35 13.24 9.69
CA ALA A 72 -4.74 14.32 10.61
C ALA A 72 -5.88 15.18 10.04
N TYR A 73 -5.98 15.33 8.72
CA TYR A 73 -7.04 16.10 8.07
C TYR A 73 -8.32 15.29 7.84
N VAL A 74 -8.22 14.10 7.26
CA VAL A 74 -9.38 13.33 6.79
C VAL A 74 -9.74 12.15 7.70
N GLY A 75 -8.90 11.81 8.67
CA GLY A 75 -9.05 10.66 9.56
C GLY A 75 -8.25 9.43 9.10
N LEU A 76 -7.78 8.64 10.07
CA LEU A 76 -6.98 7.44 9.83
C LEU A 76 -7.69 6.42 8.91
N ALA A 77 -9.01 6.26 9.07
CA ALA A 77 -9.80 5.32 8.28
C ALA A 77 -9.79 5.61 6.77
N HIS A 78 -9.44 6.83 6.37
CA HIS A 78 -9.41 7.24 4.96
C HIS A 78 -8.01 7.30 4.35
N VAL A 79 -6.97 6.86 5.07
CA VAL A 79 -5.59 6.90 4.57
C VAL A 79 -4.95 5.54 4.74
N CYS A 80 -4.37 5.02 3.67
CA CYS A 80 -3.57 3.79 3.69
C CYS A 80 -2.19 4.04 3.07
N ARG A 81 -1.20 3.27 3.51
CA ARG A 81 0.16 3.34 3.00
C ARG A 81 0.40 2.18 2.02
N PHE A 82 1.08 2.51 0.92
CA PHE A 82 1.68 1.53 0.03
C PHE A 82 3.20 1.70 0.11
N PRO A 83 3.86 1.08 1.10
CA PRO A 83 5.28 1.27 1.37
C PRO A 83 6.17 0.55 0.35
N GLU A 84 7.43 0.99 0.24
CA GLU A 84 8.45 0.27 -0.50
C GLU A 84 8.84 -1.01 0.24
N ARG A 85 8.98 -2.11 -0.48
CA ARG A 85 9.61 -3.33 0.03
C ARG A 85 11.13 -3.19 -0.06
N LYS A 86 11.82 -3.47 1.03
CA LYS A 86 13.29 -3.38 1.14
C LYS A 86 14.00 -4.70 0.86
N ASP A 87 13.23 -5.81 0.75
CA ASP A 87 13.73 -7.10 0.34
C ASP A 87 13.84 -7.18 -1.19
N TYR A 88 14.76 -8.01 -1.67
CA TYR A 88 14.93 -8.28 -3.08
C TYR A 88 14.57 -9.74 -3.40
N PRO A 89 13.86 -10.02 -4.53
CA PRO A 89 13.39 -11.37 -4.86
C PRO A 89 14.52 -12.41 -4.98
N TRP A 90 15.75 -11.98 -5.23
CA TRP A 90 16.93 -12.84 -5.38
C TRP A 90 17.73 -13.04 -4.10
N ARG A 91 17.34 -12.44 -2.99
CA ARG A 91 17.99 -12.61 -1.69
C ARG A 91 17.17 -13.55 -0.79
N GLU A 92 17.88 -14.31 0.06
CA GLU A 92 17.23 -15.19 1.05
C GLU A 92 16.58 -14.42 2.23
N GLN A 93 16.51 -13.10 2.16
CA GLN A 93 15.90 -12.29 3.20
C GLN A 93 14.37 -12.34 3.05
N ALA A 94 13.69 -12.83 4.09
CA ALA A 94 12.24 -12.79 4.14
C ALA A 94 11.74 -11.33 4.10
N PRO A 95 10.62 -11.05 3.39
CA PRO A 95 9.97 -9.76 3.43
C PRO A 95 9.44 -9.46 4.84
N ASP A 96 9.26 -8.18 5.14
CA ASP A 96 8.53 -7.74 6.33
C ASP A 96 7.02 -7.96 6.10
N ASP A 97 6.43 -8.91 6.82
CA ASP A 97 5.02 -9.31 6.67
C ASP A 97 4.07 -8.12 6.88
N ALA A 98 4.39 -7.21 7.79
CA ALA A 98 3.58 -6.02 8.03
C ALA A 98 3.63 -5.04 6.84
N VAL A 99 4.81 -4.89 6.21
CA VAL A 99 4.96 -4.08 4.99
C VAL A 99 4.14 -4.68 3.85
N VAL A 100 4.22 -5.99 3.65
CA VAL A 100 3.47 -6.67 2.58
C VAL A 100 1.96 -6.57 2.81
N ALA A 101 1.50 -6.81 4.04
CA ALA A 101 0.07 -6.69 4.36
C ALA A 101 -0.47 -5.27 4.18
N GLN A 102 0.30 -4.23 4.55
CA GLN A 102 -0.09 -2.84 4.27
C GLN A 102 -0.22 -2.57 2.77
N ARG A 103 0.63 -3.16 1.93
CA ARG A 103 0.52 -3.05 0.47
C ARG A 103 -0.73 -3.76 -0.06
N CYS A 104 -1.01 -4.97 0.41
CA CYS A 104 -2.23 -5.71 0.06
C CYS A 104 -3.49 -4.95 0.51
N GLU A 105 -3.51 -4.42 1.75
CA GLU A 105 -4.59 -3.57 2.25
C GLU A 105 -4.82 -2.35 1.34
N ALA A 106 -3.75 -1.61 1.04
CA ALA A 106 -3.84 -0.38 0.26
C ALA A 106 -4.39 -0.66 -1.16
N LEU A 107 -3.88 -1.70 -1.84
CA LEU A 107 -4.38 -2.09 -3.15
C LEU A 107 -5.81 -2.63 -3.08
N GLY A 108 -6.11 -3.49 -2.12
CA GLY A 108 -7.46 -4.04 -1.92
C GLY A 108 -8.50 -2.94 -1.77
N ARG A 109 -8.21 -1.92 -0.97
CA ARG A 109 -9.10 -0.76 -0.77
C ARG A 109 -9.29 0.05 -2.05
N ILE A 110 -8.21 0.31 -2.79
CA ILE A 110 -8.28 1.05 -4.06
C ILE A 110 -9.06 0.26 -5.13
N VAL A 111 -8.82 -1.04 -5.23
CA VAL A 111 -9.50 -1.91 -6.22
C VAL A 111 -10.99 -2.05 -5.91
N ARG A 112 -11.37 -2.17 -4.65
CA ARG A 112 -12.80 -2.17 -4.23
C ARG A 112 -13.51 -0.85 -4.48
N GLY A 113 -12.74 0.23 -4.70
CA GLY A 113 -13.29 1.57 -4.88
C GLY A 113 -13.62 2.28 -3.57
N ASP A 114 -12.98 1.91 -2.48
CA ASP A 114 -13.15 2.55 -1.18
C ASP A 114 -12.76 4.05 -1.28
N ASN A 115 -13.51 4.89 -0.59
CA ASN A 115 -13.17 6.30 -0.47
C ASN A 115 -11.96 6.48 0.47
N CYS A 116 -10.77 6.27 -0.08
CA CYS A 116 -9.51 6.38 0.66
C CYS A 116 -8.41 7.03 -0.19
N ILE A 117 -7.37 7.48 0.49
CA ILE A 117 -6.14 8.00 -0.09
C ILE A 117 -5.02 6.99 0.16
N MET A 118 -4.58 6.30 -0.89
CA MET A 118 -3.38 5.48 -0.87
C MET A 118 -2.15 6.38 -1.07
N VAL A 119 -1.23 6.37 -0.14
CA VAL A 119 0.01 7.15 -0.22
C VAL A 119 1.18 6.23 -0.53
N ALA A 120 1.87 6.50 -1.63
CA ALA A 120 3.01 5.71 -2.10
C ALA A 120 4.21 6.60 -2.40
N SER A 121 5.42 6.04 -2.26
CA SER A 121 6.61 6.60 -2.92
C SER A 121 6.68 6.14 -4.37
N ALA A 122 7.34 6.91 -5.22
CA ALA A 122 7.59 6.51 -6.60
C ALA A 122 8.32 5.16 -6.69
N ARG A 123 9.29 4.93 -5.81
CA ARG A 123 10.08 3.70 -5.73
C ARG A 123 9.24 2.46 -5.36
N ALA A 124 8.23 2.61 -4.49
CA ALA A 124 7.33 1.52 -4.09
C ALA A 124 6.54 0.94 -5.27
N LEU A 125 6.36 1.72 -6.34
CA LEU A 125 5.59 1.35 -7.53
C LEU A 125 6.39 0.62 -8.59
N LEU A 126 7.73 0.54 -8.45
CA LEU A 126 8.61 -0.14 -9.41
C LEU A 126 8.56 -1.65 -9.28
N ARG A 127 8.33 -2.19 -8.07
CA ARG A 127 8.25 -3.63 -7.88
C ARG A 127 7.00 -4.18 -8.52
N CYS A 128 7.15 -5.13 -9.43
CA CYS A 128 6.04 -5.82 -10.06
C CYS A 128 5.24 -6.64 -9.06
N VAL A 129 3.97 -6.75 -9.35
CA VAL A 129 2.98 -7.55 -8.61
C VAL A 129 2.22 -8.44 -9.59
N PRO A 130 1.54 -9.50 -9.13
CA PRO A 130 0.67 -10.31 -9.98
C PRO A 130 -0.39 -9.47 -10.70
N PRO A 131 -0.95 -9.94 -11.83
CA PRO A 131 -2.02 -9.26 -12.55
C PRO A 131 -3.30 -9.16 -11.70
N VAL A 132 -4.20 -8.25 -12.07
CA VAL A 132 -5.42 -7.95 -11.31
C VAL A 132 -6.30 -9.19 -11.10
N GLU A 133 -6.33 -10.09 -12.09
CA GLU A 133 -7.12 -11.32 -12.11
C GLU A 133 -6.70 -12.31 -11.02
N SER A 134 -5.46 -12.22 -10.54
CA SER A 134 -4.94 -13.10 -9.47
C SER A 134 -5.60 -12.85 -8.11
N ARG A 135 -6.16 -11.64 -7.89
CA ARG A 135 -6.82 -11.21 -6.65
C ARG A 135 -5.96 -11.43 -5.39
N TYR A 136 -4.63 -11.44 -5.53
CA TYR A 136 -3.69 -11.74 -4.43
C TYR A 136 -3.83 -10.81 -3.21
N TRP A 137 -4.42 -9.65 -3.39
CA TRP A 137 -4.67 -8.64 -2.37
C TRP A 137 -6.01 -8.85 -1.63
N GLU A 138 -6.80 -9.86 -2.00
CA GLU A 138 -8.12 -10.05 -1.43
C GLU A 138 -8.04 -10.45 0.03
N SER A 139 -8.76 -9.70 0.86
CA SER A 139 -8.88 -9.97 2.29
C SER A 139 -9.91 -11.03 2.59
N THR A 140 -9.82 -11.63 3.77
CA THR A 140 -10.86 -12.49 4.35
C THR A 140 -11.43 -11.79 5.59
N THR A 141 -12.75 -11.69 5.66
CA THR A 141 -13.45 -11.18 6.85
C THR A 141 -14.04 -12.35 7.61
N PHE A 142 -13.83 -12.36 8.92
CA PHE A 142 -14.48 -13.26 9.87
C PHE A 142 -15.44 -12.44 10.71
N ALA A 143 -16.68 -12.87 10.85
CA ALA A 143 -17.71 -12.16 11.62
C ALA A 143 -18.41 -13.09 12.60
N VAL A 144 -18.76 -12.57 13.78
CA VAL A 144 -19.53 -13.32 14.79
C VAL A 144 -20.86 -13.78 14.20
N GLY A 145 -21.20 -15.05 14.36
CA GLY A 145 -22.40 -15.68 13.80
C GLY A 145 -22.23 -16.19 12.36
N GLU A 146 -21.04 -16.03 11.75
CA GLU A 146 -20.74 -16.59 10.43
C GLU A 146 -20.44 -18.09 10.56
N GLU A 147 -20.99 -18.91 9.66
CA GLU A 147 -20.69 -20.33 9.53
C GLU A 147 -19.56 -20.54 8.52
N ILE A 148 -18.42 -21.04 8.99
CA ILE A 148 -17.26 -21.39 8.18
C ILE A 148 -16.72 -22.73 8.70
N PRO A 149 -16.55 -23.76 7.84
CA PRO A 149 -15.93 -25.00 8.27
C PRO A 149 -14.60 -24.73 8.98
N PHE A 150 -14.51 -25.14 10.24
CA PHE A 150 -13.35 -24.84 11.09
C PHE A 150 -12.01 -25.21 10.42
N ASP A 151 -11.98 -26.36 9.73
CA ASP A 151 -10.79 -26.88 9.06
C ASP A 151 -10.35 -26.04 7.85
N GLU A 152 -11.24 -25.22 7.28
CA GLU A 152 -10.89 -24.32 6.17
C GLU A 152 -10.12 -23.08 6.63
N VAL A 153 -10.32 -22.62 7.87
CA VAL A 153 -9.73 -21.37 8.36
C VAL A 153 -8.19 -21.40 8.34
N PRO A 154 -7.53 -22.45 8.87
CA PRO A 154 -6.08 -22.57 8.76
C PRO A 154 -5.58 -22.61 7.32
N GLN A 155 -6.31 -23.29 6.43
CA GLN A 155 -5.93 -23.39 5.01
C GLN A 155 -6.02 -22.03 4.32
N ARG A 156 -7.07 -21.26 4.59
CA ARG A 156 -7.21 -19.88 4.09
C ARG A 156 -6.05 -19.00 4.56
N LEU A 157 -5.72 -19.04 5.85
CA LEU A 157 -4.60 -18.28 6.41
C LEU A 157 -3.26 -18.66 5.76
N VAL A 158 -2.98 -19.95 5.58
CA VAL A 158 -1.76 -20.42 4.90
C VAL A 158 -1.74 -19.94 3.45
N GLY A 159 -2.86 -19.99 2.74
CA GLY A 159 -2.99 -19.46 1.37
C GLY A 159 -2.76 -17.95 1.27
N MET A 160 -2.99 -17.22 2.36
CA MET A 160 -2.72 -15.78 2.49
C MET A 160 -1.28 -15.48 2.95
N GLY A 161 -0.45 -16.52 3.14
CA GLY A 161 0.95 -16.40 3.53
C GLY A 161 1.21 -16.37 5.03
N TYR A 162 0.20 -16.65 5.87
CA TYR A 162 0.37 -16.76 7.31
C TYR A 162 1.04 -18.09 7.67
N THR A 163 1.86 -18.07 8.71
CA THR A 163 2.58 -19.26 9.19
C THR A 163 1.95 -19.79 10.46
N ASN A 164 1.61 -21.10 10.47
CA ASN A 164 1.17 -21.77 11.68
C ASN A 164 2.36 -21.97 12.64
N ALA A 165 2.27 -21.41 13.84
CA ALA A 165 3.32 -21.40 14.85
C ALA A 165 2.78 -21.85 16.22
N GLY A 166 3.68 -22.02 17.19
CA GLY A 166 3.30 -22.36 18.57
C GLY A 166 2.56 -21.25 19.31
N ALA A 167 2.67 -19.99 18.83
CA ALA A 167 1.98 -18.82 19.35
C ALA A 167 1.75 -17.80 18.22
N ALA A 168 0.71 -16.99 18.33
CA ALA A 168 0.45 -15.85 17.44
C ALA A 168 0.99 -14.56 18.10
N ASP A 169 2.30 -14.48 18.29
CA ASP A 169 2.97 -13.40 19.04
C ASP A 169 3.66 -12.35 18.14
N ALA A 170 3.69 -12.59 16.84
CA ALA A 170 4.21 -11.67 15.83
C ALA A 170 3.28 -11.57 14.61
N PRO A 171 3.28 -10.43 13.88
CA PRO A 171 2.53 -10.27 12.63
C PRO A 171 2.79 -11.41 11.64
N GLY A 172 1.74 -11.91 10.98
CA GLY A 172 1.83 -13.01 10.02
C GLY A 172 1.85 -14.41 10.63
N LEU A 173 1.77 -14.54 11.97
CA LEU A 173 1.68 -15.83 12.65
C LEU A 173 0.24 -16.15 13.09
N PHE A 174 -0.09 -17.42 13.06
CA PHE A 174 -1.32 -17.94 13.67
C PHE A 174 -1.07 -19.26 14.38
N ARG A 175 -1.97 -19.66 15.26
CA ARG A 175 -2.04 -21.01 15.82
C ARG A 175 -3.48 -21.49 15.93
N VAL A 176 -3.64 -22.80 15.91
CA VAL A 176 -4.91 -23.47 16.18
C VAL A 176 -4.79 -24.22 17.51
N HIS A 177 -5.76 -24.04 18.39
CA HIS A 177 -5.83 -24.74 19.67
C HIS A 177 -7.28 -25.06 20.03
N GLY A 178 -7.64 -26.37 20.02
CA GLY A 178 -9.03 -26.78 20.20
C GLY A 178 -9.96 -26.21 19.14
N ASP A 179 -10.99 -25.54 19.58
CA ASP A 179 -11.98 -24.82 18.78
C ASP A 179 -11.64 -23.33 18.55
N THR A 180 -10.37 -22.97 18.67
CA THR A 180 -9.92 -21.58 18.64
C THR A 180 -8.80 -21.40 17.62
N VAL A 181 -8.90 -20.31 16.84
CA VAL A 181 -7.83 -19.82 15.99
C VAL A 181 -7.34 -18.49 16.56
N GLU A 182 -6.07 -18.42 16.92
CA GLU A 182 -5.40 -17.17 17.25
C GLU A 182 -4.58 -16.74 16.04
N VAL A 183 -4.77 -15.51 15.59
CA VAL A 183 -4.02 -14.96 14.46
C VAL A 183 -3.54 -13.56 14.79
N PHE A 184 -2.31 -13.23 14.39
CA PHE A 184 -1.81 -11.88 14.42
C PHE A 184 -1.89 -11.31 13.00
N PRO A 185 -3.00 -10.59 12.66
CA PRO A 185 -3.13 -10.01 11.34
C PRO A 185 -1.97 -9.06 11.08
N ALA A 186 -1.30 -9.21 9.94
CA ALA A 186 -0.03 -8.52 9.69
C ALA A 186 -0.19 -6.99 9.58
N GLN A 187 -1.39 -6.49 9.24
CA GLN A 187 -1.72 -5.07 9.23
C GLN A 187 -2.07 -4.50 10.62
N GLU A 188 -2.29 -5.36 11.63
CA GLU A 188 -2.75 -4.96 12.95
C GLU A 188 -1.58 -4.85 13.95
N LYS A 189 -1.85 -4.22 15.09
CA LYS A 189 -0.87 -4.05 16.19
C LYS A 189 -1.04 -5.09 17.30
N ALA A 190 -2.05 -5.93 17.21
CA ALA A 190 -2.40 -6.91 18.23
C ALA A 190 -3.03 -8.15 17.59
N PRO A 191 -2.78 -9.35 18.15
CA PRO A 191 -3.43 -10.57 17.71
C PRO A 191 -4.90 -10.58 18.09
N VAL A 192 -5.67 -11.39 17.37
CA VAL A 192 -7.07 -11.68 17.65
C VAL A 192 -7.25 -13.18 17.89
N ARG A 193 -8.22 -13.50 18.74
CA ARG A 193 -8.69 -14.85 19.00
C ARG A 193 -10.08 -15.00 18.42
N ILE A 194 -10.28 -16.00 17.56
CA ILE A 194 -11.53 -16.37 16.93
C ILE A 194 -11.96 -17.68 17.57
N GLU A 195 -13.05 -17.70 18.31
CA GLU A 195 -13.59 -18.86 19.02
C GLU A 195 -14.76 -19.41 18.23
N PHE A 196 -14.78 -20.72 18.03
CA PHE A 196 -15.79 -21.42 17.26
C PHE A 196 -16.67 -22.29 18.15
N PHE A 197 -17.93 -22.45 17.78
CA PHE A 197 -18.81 -23.47 18.29
C PHE A 197 -19.26 -24.35 17.09
N GLY A 198 -18.59 -25.48 16.90
CA GLY A 198 -18.66 -26.24 15.65
C GLY A 198 -18.04 -25.40 14.51
N ASP A 199 -18.83 -25.11 13.48
CA ASP A 199 -18.42 -24.29 12.34
C ASP A 199 -18.89 -22.83 12.44
N GLU A 200 -19.59 -22.45 13.52
CA GLU A 200 -20.04 -21.07 13.76
C GLU A 200 -19.01 -20.30 14.56
N ILE A 201 -18.72 -19.05 14.15
CA ILE A 201 -17.89 -18.13 14.91
C ILE A 201 -18.70 -17.57 16.09
N ASP A 202 -18.42 -18.05 17.32
CA ASP A 202 -19.10 -17.62 18.55
C ASP A 202 -18.59 -16.26 19.03
N ARG A 203 -17.26 -16.02 18.97
CA ARG A 203 -16.64 -14.78 19.46
C ARG A 203 -15.35 -14.45 18.74
N ILE A 204 -15.11 -13.14 18.62
CA ILE A 204 -13.84 -12.56 18.18
C ILE A 204 -13.34 -11.61 19.27
N ARG A 205 -12.09 -11.79 19.73
CA ARG A 205 -11.52 -10.99 20.82
C ARG A 205 -10.11 -10.51 20.49
N ARG A 206 -9.85 -9.22 20.75
CA ARG A 206 -8.48 -8.71 20.70
C ARG A 206 -7.68 -9.21 21.89
N MET A 207 -6.38 -9.41 21.69
CA MET A 207 -5.46 -9.93 22.68
C MET A 207 -4.30 -8.93 22.90
N VAL A 208 -3.69 -9.03 24.09
CA VAL A 208 -2.40 -8.40 24.37
C VAL A 208 -1.30 -9.37 23.95
N SER A 209 -0.45 -8.98 22.99
CA SER A 209 0.60 -9.86 22.45
C SER A 209 1.52 -10.45 23.53
N SER A 210 1.87 -9.66 24.55
CA SER A 210 2.81 -10.07 25.59
C SER A 210 2.23 -11.00 26.64
N THR A 211 0.91 -11.01 26.86
CA THR A 211 0.25 -11.77 27.93
C THR A 211 -0.77 -12.78 27.44
N GLY A 212 -1.20 -12.69 26.19
CA GLY A 212 -2.30 -13.49 25.65
C GLY A 212 -3.68 -13.18 26.25
N GLN A 213 -3.76 -12.14 27.11
CA GLN A 213 -5.04 -11.73 27.71
C GLN A 213 -5.92 -11.04 26.67
N THR A 214 -7.22 -11.32 26.72
CA THR A 214 -8.22 -10.67 25.90
C THR A 214 -8.59 -9.31 26.48
N ILE A 215 -8.67 -8.27 25.63
CA ILE A 215 -8.91 -6.87 26.02
C ILE A 215 -10.20 -6.27 25.46
N GLY A 216 -10.88 -6.96 24.58
CA GLY A 216 -12.13 -6.48 23.99
C GLY A 216 -12.76 -7.50 23.06
N ASN A 217 -14.05 -7.31 22.80
CA ASN A 217 -14.78 -8.07 21.79
C ASN A 217 -14.84 -7.24 20.50
N GLU A 218 -14.82 -7.93 19.38
CA GLU A 218 -15.02 -7.38 18.05
C GLU A 218 -16.20 -8.12 17.39
N ASP A 219 -16.99 -7.41 16.62
CA ASP A 219 -18.08 -8.03 15.85
C ASP A 219 -17.55 -8.73 14.60
N SER A 220 -16.43 -8.22 14.05
CA SER A 220 -15.75 -8.79 12.89
C SER A 220 -14.29 -8.37 12.82
N ILE A 221 -13.49 -9.13 12.08
CA ILE A 221 -12.12 -8.79 11.74
C ILE A 221 -11.85 -9.03 10.26
N GLU A 222 -11.26 -8.07 9.57
CA GLU A 222 -10.76 -8.20 8.21
C GLU A 222 -9.25 -8.49 8.25
N ILE A 223 -8.83 -9.56 7.60
CA ILE A 223 -7.43 -10.02 7.55
C ILE A 223 -6.95 -9.93 6.11
N PHE A 224 -5.86 -9.21 5.88
CA PHE A 224 -5.22 -9.07 4.57
C PHE A 224 -4.08 -10.07 4.41
N PRO A 225 -3.76 -10.48 3.16
CA PRO A 225 -2.61 -11.32 2.88
C PRO A 225 -1.30 -10.67 3.33
N CYS A 226 -0.37 -11.48 3.79
CA CYS A 226 0.99 -11.06 4.11
C CYS A 226 2.02 -11.50 3.05
N ARG A 227 1.53 -11.86 1.85
CA ARG A 227 2.34 -12.09 0.64
C ARG A 227 1.64 -11.47 -0.58
N GLU A 228 2.43 -10.89 -1.48
CA GLU A 228 1.92 -10.29 -2.72
C GLU A 228 1.82 -11.33 -3.83
N LEU A 229 1.25 -12.48 -3.55
CA LEU A 229 0.98 -13.53 -4.51
C LEU A 229 -0.17 -14.45 -4.04
N ALA A 230 -0.81 -15.11 -4.99
CA ALA A 230 -1.80 -16.15 -4.74
C ALA A 230 -1.46 -17.39 -5.59
N LEU A 231 -1.51 -18.57 -4.98
CA LEU A 231 -1.28 -19.84 -5.69
C LEU A 231 -2.58 -20.29 -6.38
N THR A 232 -2.92 -19.62 -7.49
CA THR A 232 -4.01 -20.06 -8.38
C THR A 232 -3.66 -21.37 -9.07
N ASP A 233 -4.65 -22.09 -9.63
CA ASP A 233 -4.40 -23.33 -10.39
C ASP A 233 -3.45 -23.10 -11.54
N GLU A 234 -3.58 -21.97 -12.24
CA GLU A 234 -2.70 -21.58 -13.32
C GLU A 234 -1.26 -21.32 -12.83
N ALA A 235 -1.10 -20.58 -11.71
CA ALA A 235 0.21 -20.31 -11.13
C ALA A 235 0.94 -21.60 -10.73
N VAL A 236 0.23 -22.54 -10.11
CA VAL A 236 0.76 -23.87 -9.76
C VAL A 236 1.16 -24.65 -11.00
N HIS A 237 0.29 -24.70 -12.02
CA HIS A 237 0.59 -25.38 -13.28
C HIS A 237 1.85 -24.80 -13.94
N ASN A 238 1.96 -23.48 -14.03
CA ASN A 238 3.10 -22.79 -14.63
C ASN A 238 4.41 -23.09 -13.89
N MET A 239 4.37 -23.15 -12.56
CA MET A 239 5.52 -23.53 -11.72
C MET A 239 6.00 -24.96 -12.05
N HIS A 240 5.07 -25.92 -12.16
CA HIS A 240 5.41 -27.28 -12.54
C HIS A 240 6.01 -27.36 -13.95
N VAL A 241 5.38 -26.72 -14.93
CA VAL A 241 5.89 -26.70 -16.31
C VAL A 241 7.33 -26.16 -16.37
N ALA A 242 7.61 -25.10 -15.61
CA ALA A 242 8.91 -24.44 -15.66
C ALA A 242 10.00 -25.20 -14.85
N LEU A 243 9.65 -25.74 -13.69
CA LEU A 243 10.64 -26.21 -12.72
C LEU A 243 10.74 -27.75 -12.58
N TYR A 244 9.78 -28.52 -13.12
CA TYR A 244 9.73 -29.96 -12.94
C TYR A 244 11.03 -30.68 -13.31
N ARG A 245 11.65 -30.33 -14.43
CA ARG A 245 12.91 -30.96 -14.86
C ARG A 245 14.07 -30.63 -13.92
N ALA A 246 14.19 -29.38 -13.54
CA ALA A 246 15.23 -28.92 -12.63
C ALA A 246 15.06 -29.51 -11.23
N SER A 247 13.83 -29.72 -10.77
CA SER A 247 13.53 -30.30 -9.45
C SER A 247 13.93 -31.76 -9.31
N GLN A 248 14.19 -32.49 -10.43
CA GLN A 248 14.66 -33.87 -10.36
C GLN A 248 16.09 -33.96 -9.82
N ASP A 249 16.90 -32.93 -10.06
CA ASP A 249 18.31 -32.86 -9.67
C ASP A 249 18.55 -31.86 -8.49
N ASP A 250 17.53 -31.10 -8.11
CA ASP A 250 17.60 -30.09 -7.04
C ASP A 250 16.52 -30.30 -5.99
N SER A 251 16.93 -30.80 -4.83
CA SER A 251 16.03 -31.10 -3.70
C SER A 251 15.34 -29.87 -3.12
N LYS A 252 15.93 -28.67 -3.25
CA LYS A 252 15.29 -27.42 -2.79
C LYS A 252 14.13 -27.05 -3.71
N LEU A 253 14.31 -27.21 -5.03
CA LEU A 253 13.23 -26.98 -5.99
C LEU A 253 12.13 -28.04 -5.86
N ALA A 254 12.47 -29.28 -5.56
CA ALA A 254 11.49 -30.35 -5.30
C ALA A 254 10.63 -29.99 -4.07
N ALA A 255 11.27 -29.64 -2.95
CA ALA A 255 10.56 -29.20 -1.74
C ALA A 255 9.69 -27.95 -1.98
N LEU A 256 10.17 -27.00 -2.80
CA LEU A 256 9.38 -25.82 -3.16
C LEU A 256 8.12 -26.21 -3.94
N LEU A 257 8.22 -27.14 -4.91
CA LEU A 257 7.06 -27.61 -5.66
C LEU A 257 6.05 -28.35 -4.77
N GLU A 258 6.51 -29.14 -3.77
CA GLU A 258 5.63 -29.75 -2.78
C GLU A 258 4.84 -28.71 -1.98
N MET A 259 5.49 -27.61 -1.58
CA MET A 259 4.80 -26.47 -0.91
C MET A 259 3.78 -25.80 -1.83
N VAL A 260 4.14 -25.61 -3.11
CA VAL A 260 3.24 -25.03 -4.12
C VAL A 260 1.99 -25.93 -4.31
N ASP A 261 2.16 -27.26 -4.35
CA ASP A 261 1.04 -28.20 -4.45
C ASP A 261 0.14 -28.16 -3.20
N ALA A 262 0.74 -28.02 -2.03
CA ALA A 262 0.02 -27.84 -0.78
C ALA A 262 -0.59 -26.42 -0.61
N ARG A 263 -0.46 -25.55 -1.60
CA ARG A 263 -0.89 -24.12 -1.56
C ARG A 263 -0.26 -23.33 -0.41
N ILE A 264 0.95 -23.69 -0.01
CA ILE A 264 1.72 -22.98 1.02
C ILE A 264 2.49 -21.85 0.36
N VAL A 265 2.15 -20.63 0.70
CA VAL A 265 2.82 -19.43 0.19
C VAL A 265 4.05 -19.12 1.05
N THR A 266 5.23 -19.15 0.44
CA THR A 266 6.50 -18.87 1.11
C THR A 266 7.22 -17.67 0.49
N PRO A 267 8.16 -17.00 1.22
CA PRO A 267 8.90 -15.85 0.69
C PRO A 267 9.73 -16.17 -0.56
N GLU A 268 10.18 -17.40 -0.72
CA GLU A 268 11.00 -17.84 -1.85
C GLU A 268 10.26 -17.79 -3.18
N LEU A 269 8.93 -17.76 -3.15
CA LEU A 269 8.09 -17.70 -4.34
C LEU A 269 8.16 -16.33 -5.04
N ASP A 270 8.56 -15.27 -4.36
CA ASP A 270 8.63 -13.92 -4.92
C ASP A 270 9.51 -13.84 -6.20
N ARG A 271 10.60 -14.60 -6.25
CA ARG A 271 11.48 -14.66 -7.43
C ARG A 271 10.86 -15.34 -8.65
N PHE A 272 9.80 -16.11 -8.43
CA PHE A 272 9.11 -16.86 -9.48
C PHE A 272 7.83 -16.18 -9.97
N LEU A 273 7.53 -14.94 -9.51
CA LEU A 273 6.37 -14.18 -9.98
C LEU A 273 6.22 -14.20 -11.53
N PRO A 274 7.28 -13.93 -12.33
CA PRO A 274 7.16 -13.98 -13.79
C PRO A 274 6.85 -15.37 -14.34
N VAL A 275 7.28 -16.43 -13.64
CA VAL A 275 7.00 -17.82 -14.00
C VAL A 275 5.56 -18.17 -13.69
N MET A 276 5.09 -17.79 -12.49
CA MET A 276 3.74 -18.11 -11.99
C MET A 276 2.64 -17.49 -12.84
N TYR A 277 2.83 -16.22 -13.23
CA TYR A 277 1.76 -15.44 -13.87
C TYR A 277 2.02 -15.14 -15.35
N GLY A 278 3.19 -15.49 -15.89
CA GLY A 278 3.59 -15.15 -17.27
C GLY A 278 3.74 -13.65 -17.50
N GLN A 279 2.76 -12.85 -17.05
CA GLN A 279 2.79 -11.39 -17.09
C GLN A 279 2.57 -10.83 -15.69
N THR A 280 3.48 -9.98 -15.25
CA THR A 280 3.37 -9.21 -14.01
C THR A 280 3.20 -7.73 -14.36
N VAL A 281 2.67 -6.93 -13.43
CA VAL A 281 2.30 -5.54 -13.69
C VAL A 281 2.83 -4.60 -12.61
N SER A 282 2.89 -3.30 -12.92
CA SER A 282 3.05 -2.27 -11.88
C SER A 282 1.83 -2.26 -10.96
N PRO A 283 1.99 -1.97 -9.66
CA PRO A 283 0.87 -1.76 -8.74
C PRO A 283 -0.18 -0.75 -9.26
N LEU A 284 0.23 0.21 -10.09
CA LEU A 284 -0.69 1.18 -10.69
C LEU A 284 -1.68 0.55 -11.69
N ALA A 285 -1.38 -0.60 -12.27
CA ALA A 285 -2.30 -1.30 -13.15
C ALA A 285 -3.58 -1.78 -12.43
N HIS A 286 -3.51 -1.94 -11.10
CA HIS A 286 -4.67 -2.28 -10.26
C HIS A 286 -5.59 -1.08 -9.98
N VAL A 287 -5.11 0.13 -10.21
CA VAL A 287 -5.87 1.35 -9.90
C VAL A 287 -6.94 1.57 -10.97
N SER A 288 -8.21 1.64 -10.55
CA SER A 288 -9.33 1.82 -11.48
C SER A 288 -9.30 3.18 -12.18
N GLY A 289 -9.89 3.29 -13.38
CA GLY A 289 -10.02 4.56 -14.11
C GLY A 289 -10.87 5.63 -13.39
N LYS A 290 -11.57 5.27 -12.31
CA LYS A 290 -12.34 6.21 -11.48
C LYS A 290 -11.48 6.88 -10.40
N ALA A 291 -10.29 6.38 -10.14
CA ALA A 291 -9.38 6.92 -9.14
C ALA A 291 -8.75 8.23 -9.61
N LEU A 292 -8.42 9.10 -8.65
CA LEU A 292 -7.59 10.27 -8.89
C LEU A 292 -6.14 9.94 -8.57
N VAL A 293 -5.24 10.16 -9.51
CA VAL A 293 -3.80 10.07 -9.26
C VAL A 293 -3.25 11.48 -9.02
N VAL A 294 -2.72 11.69 -7.82
CA VAL A 294 -2.13 12.97 -7.40
C VAL A 294 -0.61 12.82 -7.38
N LEU A 295 0.08 13.58 -8.22
CA LEU A 295 1.54 13.53 -8.37
C LEU A 295 2.17 14.77 -7.74
N SER A 296 3.06 14.59 -6.77
CA SER A 296 3.82 15.67 -6.16
C SER A 296 5.16 15.83 -6.88
N GLU A 297 5.32 16.88 -7.69
CA GLU A 297 6.48 17.13 -8.56
C GLU A 297 6.72 16.01 -9.59
N PRO A 298 5.87 15.85 -10.61
CA PRO A 298 5.93 14.73 -11.55
C PRO A 298 7.32 14.48 -12.17
N ARG A 299 8.09 15.55 -12.44
CA ARG A 299 9.46 15.40 -12.97
C ARG A 299 10.42 14.78 -11.97
N SER A 300 10.38 15.27 -10.71
CA SER A 300 11.20 14.68 -9.65
C SER A 300 10.83 13.21 -9.40
N LEU A 301 9.52 12.87 -9.48
CA LEU A 301 9.08 11.48 -9.35
C LEU A 301 9.67 10.59 -10.44
N PHE A 302 9.70 11.06 -11.68
CA PHE A 302 10.30 10.31 -12.78
C PHE A 302 11.81 10.13 -12.59
N ASP A 303 12.53 11.20 -12.23
CA ASP A 303 13.96 11.15 -11.95
C ASP A 303 14.28 10.22 -10.76
N ASP A 304 13.40 10.18 -9.74
CA ASP A 304 13.51 9.27 -8.59
C ASP A 304 13.31 7.81 -9.02
N CYS A 305 12.34 7.54 -9.90
CA CYS A 305 12.14 6.21 -10.47
C CYS A 305 13.35 5.73 -11.28
N LEU A 306 13.95 6.61 -12.09
CA LEU A 306 15.15 6.28 -12.86
C LEU A 306 16.29 5.87 -11.93
N ARG A 307 16.64 6.72 -10.96
CA ARG A 307 17.72 6.43 -9.99
C ARG A 307 17.43 5.16 -9.17
N ALA A 308 16.18 4.97 -8.78
CA ALA A 308 15.79 3.78 -8.02
C ALA A 308 15.94 2.50 -8.86
N TYR A 309 15.57 2.54 -10.14
CA TYR A 309 15.74 1.40 -11.04
C TYR A 309 17.23 1.08 -11.29
N GLU A 310 18.07 2.10 -11.49
CA GLU A 310 19.52 1.95 -11.64
C GLU A 310 20.15 1.31 -10.39
N ASP A 311 19.74 1.73 -9.18
CA ASP A 311 20.20 1.11 -7.92
C ASP A 311 19.78 -0.36 -7.81
N ILE A 312 18.55 -0.68 -8.20
CA ILE A 312 18.03 -2.06 -8.22
C ILE A 312 18.82 -2.92 -9.22
N GLU A 313 19.07 -2.40 -10.42
CA GLU A 313 19.82 -3.08 -11.47
C GLU A 313 21.27 -3.35 -11.06
N ALA A 314 21.94 -2.38 -10.43
CA ALA A 314 23.27 -2.57 -9.88
C ALA A 314 23.33 -3.67 -8.82
N ARG A 315 22.37 -3.70 -7.87
CA ARG A 315 22.28 -4.74 -6.85
C ARG A 315 21.94 -6.13 -7.39
N ALA A 316 21.16 -6.19 -8.45
CA ALA A 316 20.86 -7.44 -9.15
C ALA A 316 22.11 -7.98 -9.83
N GLY A 317 22.87 -7.12 -10.52
CA GLY A 317 24.16 -7.48 -11.16
C GLY A 317 25.19 -7.99 -10.14
N GLU A 318 25.30 -7.35 -8.96
CA GLU A 318 26.15 -7.84 -7.87
C GLU A 318 25.75 -9.25 -7.39
N ALA A 319 24.48 -9.60 -7.50
CA ALA A 319 23.93 -10.90 -7.12
C ALA A 319 23.93 -11.93 -8.30
N GLY A 320 24.45 -11.55 -9.48
CA GLY A 320 24.43 -12.41 -10.66
C GLY A 320 23.05 -12.56 -11.30
N VAL A 321 22.15 -11.60 -11.08
CA VAL A 321 20.82 -11.58 -11.71
C VAL A 321 20.85 -10.66 -12.91
N ASP A 322 20.80 -11.28 -14.09
CA ASP A 322 20.94 -10.56 -15.37
C ASP A 322 19.64 -9.94 -15.88
N ARG A 323 18.48 -10.36 -15.36
CA ARG A 323 17.16 -9.93 -15.84
C ARG A 323 16.24 -9.57 -14.71
N LEU A 324 15.67 -8.37 -14.81
CA LEU A 324 14.66 -7.84 -13.88
C LEU A 324 13.25 -7.84 -14.47
N ASP A 325 13.11 -8.30 -15.72
CA ASP A 325 11.83 -8.34 -16.41
C ASP A 325 10.80 -9.16 -15.60
N GLY A 326 9.64 -8.57 -15.34
CA GLY A 326 8.60 -9.19 -14.53
C GLY A 326 8.83 -9.14 -13.01
N LEU A 327 10.00 -8.71 -12.54
CA LEU A 327 10.27 -8.43 -11.12
C LEU A 327 10.18 -6.93 -10.80
N TYR A 328 10.63 -6.11 -11.75
CA TYR A 328 10.57 -4.65 -11.63
C TYR A 328 10.19 -4.01 -12.95
N VAL A 329 9.39 -2.94 -12.87
CA VAL A 329 9.00 -2.11 -14.01
C VAL A 329 10.08 -1.04 -14.22
N ARG A 330 10.51 -0.84 -15.47
CA ARG A 330 11.41 0.28 -15.79
C ARG A 330 10.69 1.61 -15.60
N ALA A 331 11.43 2.64 -15.17
CA ALA A 331 10.83 3.97 -14.94
C ALA A 331 10.08 4.51 -16.17
N GLN A 332 10.58 4.21 -17.40
CA GLN A 332 9.95 4.61 -18.67
C GLN A 332 8.64 3.87 -18.96
N GLN A 333 8.44 2.72 -18.34
CA GLN A 333 7.25 1.86 -18.49
C GLN A 333 6.23 2.09 -17.37
N LEU A 334 6.61 2.86 -16.32
CA LEU A 334 5.71 3.19 -15.23
C LEU A 334 4.66 4.18 -15.77
N ASP A 335 3.49 3.65 -16.09
CA ASP A 335 2.38 4.45 -16.56
C ASP A 335 1.61 5.05 -15.37
N PHE A 336 1.72 6.36 -15.22
CA PHE A 336 0.90 7.14 -14.28
C PHE A 336 -0.43 7.57 -14.91
N GLY A 337 -0.77 7.11 -16.12
CA GLY A 337 -1.54 7.84 -17.09
C GLY A 337 -2.90 7.35 -17.50
N ALA A 338 -3.34 6.16 -17.13
CA ALA A 338 -4.69 5.69 -17.49
C ALA A 338 -5.79 6.38 -16.67
N GLN A 339 -5.45 6.99 -15.53
CA GLN A 339 -6.36 7.65 -14.60
C GLN A 339 -6.24 9.17 -14.72
N GLN A 340 -7.28 9.88 -14.30
CA GLN A 340 -7.24 11.33 -14.19
C GLN A 340 -6.16 11.79 -13.22
N ARG A 341 -5.34 12.78 -13.62
CA ARG A 341 -4.19 13.26 -12.84
C ARG A 341 -4.39 14.67 -12.30
N LEU A 342 -3.95 14.86 -11.06
CA LEU A 342 -3.75 16.16 -10.44
C LEU A 342 -2.27 16.33 -10.09
N ASN A 343 -1.59 17.21 -10.80
CA ASN A 343 -0.16 17.44 -10.63
C ASN A 343 0.06 18.63 -9.69
N TYR A 344 0.77 18.42 -8.59
CA TYR A 344 1.26 19.52 -7.74
C TYR A 344 2.69 19.86 -8.11
N VAL A 345 2.92 21.13 -8.41
CA VAL A 345 4.24 21.66 -8.81
C VAL A 345 4.58 22.89 -7.98
N SER A 346 5.87 23.16 -7.79
CA SER A 346 6.32 24.39 -7.13
C SER A 346 6.26 25.60 -8.08
N LEU A 347 6.47 25.36 -9.39
CA LEU A 347 6.46 26.40 -10.42
C LEU A 347 5.77 25.90 -11.69
N ILE A 348 4.88 26.71 -12.26
CA ILE A 348 4.30 26.45 -13.58
C ILE A 348 5.36 26.72 -14.65
N ARG A 349 5.58 25.73 -15.52
CA ARG A 349 6.35 25.90 -16.75
C ARG A 349 5.40 25.86 -17.94
N ALA A 350 5.61 26.73 -18.90
CA ALA A 350 4.76 26.84 -20.11
C ALA A 350 4.66 25.48 -20.83
N GLY A 351 3.45 25.09 -21.27
CA GLY A 351 3.19 23.95 -22.17
C GLY A 351 2.45 22.74 -21.53
N GLY A 352 1.66 22.91 -20.49
CA GLY A 352 0.84 21.84 -19.87
C GLY A 352 -0.66 22.05 -20.02
N ALA A 353 -1.45 20.97 -19.81
CA ALA A 353 -2.90 20.97 -19.61
C ALA A 353 -3.35 22.01 -18.56
N VAL A 354 -4.63 22.14 -18.30
CA VAL A 354 -5.22 23.13 -17.38
C VAL A 354 -4.29 23.44 -16.20
N THR A 355 -3.83 24.68 -16.11
CA THR A 355 -2.87 25.12 -15.09
C THR A 355 -3.49 26.20 -14.22
N ALA A 356 -3.36 26.04 -12.90
CA ALA A 356 -3.76 27.03 -11.93
C ALA A 356 -2.62 27.29 -10.95
N GLU A 357 -2.55 28.49 -10.38
CA GLU A 357 -1.56 28.84 -9.35
C GLU A 357 -2.30 29.29 -8.10
N LEU A 358 -2.05 28.63 -6.98
CA LEU A 358 -2.55 29.02 -5.68
C LEU A 358 -1.42 29.69 -4.90
N LYS A 359 -1.48 31.02 -4.79
CA LYS A 359 -0.58 31.78 -3.91
C LYS A 359 -1.12 31.72 -2.49
N ILE A 360 -0.40 31.03 -1.62
CA ILE A 360 -0.66 31.06 -0.18
C ILE A 360 0.18 32.20 0.37
N GLU A 361 -0.46 33.33 0.65
CA GLU A 361 0.19 34.39 1.40
C GLU A 361 0.39 33.92 2.84
N GLN A 362 1.63 33.85 3.27
CA GLN A 362 1.91 33.65 4.69
C GLN A 362 1.50 34.97 5.39
N PRO A 363 0.60 34.91 6.40
CA PRO A 363 0.31 36.11 7.16
C PRO A 363 1.62 36.63 7.76
N ALA A 364 1.93 37.89 7.52
CA ALA A 364 3.03 38.55 8.16
C ALA A 364 2.73 38.51 9.67
N ILE A 365 3.43 37.65 10.41
CA ILE A 365 3.35 37.62 11.87
C ILE A 365 4.10 38.88 12.32
N ALA A 366 3.34 39.95 12.51
CA ALA A 366 3.84 41.16 13.12
C ALA A 366 4.02 40.88 14.62
N GLY A 367 5.20 40.43 15.00
CA GLY A 367 5.57 40.22 16.40
C GLY A 367 7.06 40.37 16.56
N SER A 368 7.43 41.18 17.52
CA SER A 368 8.82 41.51 17.86
C SER A 368 9.62 40.35 18.49
N ASP A 369 9.13 39.12 18.45
CA ASP A 369 9.79 37.99 19.08
C ASP A 369 10.47 37.11 18.01
N ASN A 370 11.77 37.32 17.85
CA ASN A 370 12.65 36.58 16.94
C ASN A 370 12.64 35.05 17.13
N ARG A 371 12.01 34.55 18.19
CA ARG A 371 11.88 33.12 18.46
C ARG A 371 10.97 32.41 17.46
N PHE A 372 10.00 33.11 16.87
CA PHE A 372 9.10 32.56 15.86
C PHE A 372 9.67 32.61 14.44
N MET A 373 10.64 33.48 14.17
CA MET A 373 11.25 33.59 12.85
C MET A 373 12.18 32.39 12.51
N THR A 374 12.71 31.70 13.50
CA THR A 374 13.57 30.54 13.32
C THR A 374 12.75 29.26 12.98
N VAL A 375 11.47 29.23 13.31
CA VAL A 375 10.58 28.08 13.06
C VAL A 375 9.96 28.13 11.66
N SER A 376 10.02 29.29 11.01
CA SER A 376 9.34 29.52 9.73
C SER A 376 10.01 28.84 8.52
N TYR A 377 11.22 28.32 8.65
CA TYR A 377 11.96 27.76 7.51
C TYR A 377 12.09 26.25 7.47
N THR A 378 11.79 25.56 8.53
CA THR A 378 11.85 24.10 8.54
C THR A 378 10.79 23.54 9.48
N HIS A 379 9.74 22.98 8.89
CA HIS A 379 8.76 22.11 9.53
C HIS A 379 7.85 22.76 10.59
N LEU A 380 6.57 22.54 10.43
CA LEU A 380 5.60 22.47 11.52
C LEU A 380 5.99 21.29 12.44
N THR A 381 7.08 21.42 13.16
CA THR A 381 7.32 20.61 14.35
C THR A 381 6.63 21.35 15.51
N LEU A 382 5.69 20.68 16.13
CA LEU A 382 5.16 21.11 17.42
C LEU A 382 6.34 21.41 18.37
N PRO A 383 6.29 22.49 19.15
CA PRO A 383 7.32 22.75 20.13
C PRO A 383 7.40 21.57 21.10
N THR A 384 8.60 21.05 21.31
CA THR A 384 8.90 20.18 22.45
C THR A 384 8.63 20.99 23.70
N ILE A 385 7.68 20.54 24.50
CA ILE A 385 7.44 21.05 25.84
C ILE A 385 8.54 20.43 26.70
N ASP A 386 9.44 21.24 27.20
CA ASP A 386 10.32 20.90 28.33
C ASP A 386 9.50 20.79 29.63
#